data_ef829a2cc93900043d9a5045f1c37b98
#
_entry.id   ef829a2cc93900043d9a5045f1c37b98
#
_cell.length_a   1.000
_cell.length_b   1.000
_cell.length_c   1.000
_cell.angle_alpha   90.00
_cell.angle_beta   90.00
_cell.angle_gamma   90.00
#
_symmetry.space_group_name_H-M   'P 1'
#
loop_
_entity.id
_entity.type
_entity.pdbx_description
1 polymer ?
#
loop_
_entity_poly.entity_id
_entity_poly.type
_entity_poly.pdbx_seq_one_letter_code
_entity_poly.pdbx_strand_id
1 'polypeptide(L)'
;MITLLSLLKEELANAHETFESTAADIKDEHVHKDPGGMAFPLGATYAHLVFSEDAIVAGMLQGKQPLFATDWKDKTGASAPMPAMDENWEKANSEWSKSVQVDLNQMREYAKAVYAATDVYLETLTEEDLEKELGLGPMGEQTVVHVIYSFLVGHTNSLAGELSALKGVHGVKGYPF
;
A
#
# COMPACT_ATOMS: atom_id res chain seq x y z
N MET A 1 29.03 -3.10 5.07
CA MET A 1 28.87 -3.69 3.72
C MET A 1 27.37 -3.63 3.43
N ILE A 2 26.96 -3.14 2.27
CA ILE A 2 25.54 -3.14 1.89
C ILE A 2 25.15 -4.58 1.59
N THR A 3 24.09 -5.06 2.21
CA THR A 3 23.48 -6.36 1.94
C THR A 3 22.17 -6.15 1.15
N LEU A 4 21.63 -7.20 0.54
CA LEU A 4 20.37 -7.11 -0.19
C LEU A 4 19.23 -6.71 0.74
N LEU A 5 19.16 -7.29 1.95
CA LEU A 5 18.16 -6.94 2.95
C LEU A 5 18.27 -5.47 3.38
N SER A 6 19.49 -4.96 3.61
CA SER A 6 19.68 -3.54 3.97
C SER A 6 19.23 -2.60 2.86
N LEU A 7 19.49 -2.97 1.59
CA LEU A 7 19.04 -2.19 0.44
C LEU A 7 17.50 -2.20 0.33
N LEU A 8 16.86 -3.34 0.50
CA LEU A 8 15.39 -3.43 0.45
C LEU A 8 14.72 -2.57 1.52
N LYS A 9 15.26 -2.56 2.75
CA LYS A 9 14.79 -1.70 3.84
C LYS A 9 14.91 -0.22 3.49
N GLU A 10 16.06 0.19 2.98
CA GLU A 10 16.32 1.56 2.56
C GLU A 10 15.38 1.99 1.42
N GLU A 11 15.25 1.16 0.38
CA GLU A 11 14.37 1.45 -0.77
C GLU A 11 12.88 1.49 -0.39
N LEU A 12 12.43 0.66 0.54
CA LEU A 12 11.04 0.72 1.02
C LEU A 12 10.80 2.00 1.84
N ALA A 13 11.72 2.36 2.71
CA ALA A 13 11.62 3.62 3.46
C ALA A 13 11.58 4.83 2.52
N ASN A 14 12.44 4.87 1.48
CA ASN A 14 12.43 5.91 0.47
C ASN A 14 11.12 5.95 -0.34
N ALA A 15 10.55 4.77 -0.64
CA ALA A 15 9.27 4.67 -1.34
C ALA A 15 8.13 5.22 -0.47
N HIS A 16 8.08 4.87 0.82
CA HIS A 16 7.12 5.43 1.78
C HIS A 16 7.26 6.95 1.89
N GLU A 17 8.49 7.47 2.04
CA GLU A 17 8.73 8.91 2.11
C GLU A 17 8.25 9.63 0.85
N THR A 18 8.53 9.07 -0.33
CA THR A 18 8.09 9.63 -1.62
C THR A 18 6.57 9.64 -1.72
N PHE A 19 5.90 8.54 -1.34
CA PHE A 19 4.45 8.44 -1.37
C PHE A 19 3.80 9.42 -0.39
N GLU A 20 4.22 9.42 0.87
CA GLU A 20 3.66 10.27 1.93
C GLU A 20 3.89 11.76 1.65
N SER A 21 5.09 12.14 1.18
CA SER A 21 5.36 13.53 0.80
C SER A 21 4.54 13.97 -0.42
N THR A 22 4.27 13.05 -1.36
CA THR A 22 3.37 13.30 -2.49
C THR A 22 1.92 13.47 -2.03
N ALA A 23 1.49 12.73 -1.01
CA ALA A 23 0.15 12.78 -0.43
C ALA A 23 -0.07 13.92 0.56
N ALA A 24 0.99 14.58 1.05
CA ALA A 24 0.94 15.47 2.22
C ALA A 24 -0.03 16.66 2.07
N ASP A 25 -0.14 17.22 0.88
CA ASP A 25 -0.96 18.40 0.56
C ASP A 25 -2.34 18.07 -0.05
N ILE A 26 -2.74 16.79 -0.05
CA ILE A 26 -4.10 16.39 -0.44
C ILE A 26 -5.08 16.95 0.59
N LYS A 27 -6.03 17.77 0.09
CA LYS A 27 -7.10 18.36 0.90
C LYS A 27 -8.36 17.50 0.83
N ASP A 28 -9.24 17.64 1.82
CA ASP A 28 -10.51 16.90 1.89
C ASP A 28 -11.36 17.05 0.62
N GLU A 29 -11.35 18.23 -0.02
CA GLU A 29 -12.06 18.49 -1.28
C GLU A 29 -11.56 17.67 -2.48
N HIS A 30 -10.34 17.09 -2.39
CA HIS A 30 -9.73 16.31 -3.45
C HIS A 30 -9.85 14.79 -3.21
N VAL A 31 -10.06 14.37 -1.96
CA VAL A 31 -9.99 12.95 -1.53
C VAL A 31 -10.90 12.05 -2.36
N HIS A 32 -12.16 12.51 -2.55
CA HIS A 32 -13.20 11.73 -3.24
C HIS A 32 -13.57 12.31 -4.61
N LYS A 33 -12.83 13.31 -5.09
CA LYS A 33 -13.10 13.92 -6.38
C LYS A 33 -12.84 12.93 -7.50
N ASP A 34 -13.85 12.74 -8.36
CA ASP A 34 -13.75 11.85 -9.51
C ASP A 34 -12.70 12.40 -10.50
N PRO A 35 -11.62 11.66 -10.79
CA PRO A 35 -10.63 12.06 -11.78
C PRO A 35 -11.11 11.86 -13.21
N GLY A 36 -12.20 11.14 -13.41
CA GLY A 36 -12.74 10.77 -14.72
C GLY A 36 -12.18 9.47 -15.28
N GLY A 37 -12.88 8.91 -16.26
CA GLY A 37 -12.46 7.69 -16.96
C GLY A 37 -12.45 6.46 -16.08
N MET A 38 -11.33 5.72 -16.09
CA MET A 38 -11.15 4.49 -15.32
C MET A 38 -10.29 4.70 -14.06
N ALA A 39 -9.76 5.90 -13.85
CA ALA A 39 -8.91 6.20 -12.69
C ALA A 39 -9.72 6.25 -11.40
N PHE A 40 -9.05 6.05 -10.27
CA PHE A 40 -9.65 6.06 -8.94
C PHE A 40 -9.42 7.40 -8.22
N PRO A 41 -10.30 7.79 -7.29
CA PRO A 41 -10.08 8.96 -6.45
C PRO A 41 -8.79 8.88 -5.62
N LEU A 42 -8.20 10.02 -5.29
CA LEU A 42 -6.95 10.11 -4.52
C LEU A 42 -7.03 9.34 -3.19
N GLY A 43 -8.14 9.45 -2.47
CA GLY A 43 -8.34 8.73 -1.21
C GLY A 43 -8.36 7.21 -1.39
N ALA A 44 -8.99 6.73 -2.46
CA ALA A 44 -9.02 5.30 -2.77
C ALA A 44 -7.63 4.77 -3.15
N THR A 45 -6.84 5.54 -3.94
CA THR A 45 -5.46 5.19 -4.29
C THR A 45 -4.57 5.14 -3.04
N TYR A 46 -4.72 6.10 -2.13
CA TYR A 46 -4.00 6.09 -0.85
C TYR A 46 -4.38 4.87 0.01
N ALA A 47 -5.68 4.64 0.20
CA ALA A 47 -6.17 3.51 0.98
C ALA A 47 -5.76 2.16 0.38
N HIS A 48 -5.75 2.04 -0.98
CA HIS A 48 -5.30 0.85 -1.68
C HIS A 48 -3.86 0.50 -1.33
N LEU A 49 -2.93 1.46 -1.31
CA LEU A 49 -1.56 1.19 -0.90
C LEU A 49 -1.50 0.59 0.50
N VAL A 50 -2.12 1.29 1.48
CA VAL A 50 -1.98 0.92 2.89
C VAL A 50 -2.60 -0.45 3.19
N PHE A 51 -3.79 -0.72 2.64
CA PHE A 51 -4.43 -2.03 2.79
C PHE A 51 -3.63 -3.14 2.10
N SER A 52 -3.05 -2.86 0.92
CA SER A 52 -2.22 -3.83 0.19
C SER A 52 -0.98 -4.19 1.00
N GLU A 53 -0.27 -3.23 1.54
CA GLU A 53 0.93 -3.49 2.34
C GLU A 53 0.60 -4.31 3.60
N ASP A 54 -0.45 -3.93 4.35
CA ASP A 54 -0.89 -4.70 5.52
C ASP A 54 -1.23 -6.15 5.15
N ALA A 55 -2.00 -6.35 4.07
CA ALA A 55 -2.37 -7.69 3.61
C ALA A 55 -1.16 -8.51 3.13
N ILE A 56 -0.21 -7.89 2.44
CA ILE A 56 1.01 -8.56 1.96
C ILE A 56 1.90 -8.94 3.13
N VAL A 57 2.20 -7.99 4.01
CA VAL A 57 3.14 -8.23 5.12
C VAL A 57 2.56 -9.18 6.15
N ALA A 58 1.33 -8.96 6.61
CA ALA A 58 0.73 -9.85 7.58
C ALA A 58 0.28 -11.17 6.93
N GLY A 59 -0.45 -11.11 5.81
CA GLY A 59 -1.04 -12.29 5.19
C GLY A 59 -0.05 -13.12 4.39
N MET A 60 0.56 -12.54 3.35
CA MET A 60 1.40 -13.32 2.43
C MET A 60 2.74 -13.71 3.07
N LEU A 61 3.42 -12.77 3.74
CA LEU A 61 4.76 -13.00 4.28
C LEU A 61 4.76 -13.69 5.64
N GLN A 62 3.73 -13.45 6.49
CA GLN A 62 3.71 -13.98 7.86
C GLN A 62 2.61 -15.01 8.13
N GLY A 63 1.64 -15.19 7.23
CA GLY A 63 0.48 -16.07 7.47
C GLY A 63 -0.41 -15.62 8.63
N LYS A 64 -0.44 -14.31 8.93
CA LYS A 64 -1.21 -13.70 10.02
C LYS A 64 -2.40 -12.92 9.50
N GLN A 65 -3.29 -12.54 10.40
CA GLN A 65 -4.37 -11.60 10.11
C GLN A 65 -3.80 -10.19 9.97
N PRO A 66 -4.20 -9.40 8.96
CA PRO A 66 -3.78 -8.00 8.83
C PRO A 66 -4.36 -7.11 9.94
N LEU A 67 -3.74 -5.97 10.17
CA LEU A 67 -4.15 -5.03 11.21
C LEU A 67 -5.58 -4.53 11.02
N PHE A 68 -6.04 -4.32 9.77
CA PHE A 68 -7.42 -3.91 9.51
C PHE A 68 -8.47 -4.95 9.94
N ALA A 69 -8.09 -6.21 10.09
CA ALA A 69 -8.97 -7.27 10.59
C ALA A 69 -8.87 -7.49 12.10
N THR A 70 -7.87 -6.87 12.76
CA THR A 70 -7.56 -7.04 14.19
C THR A 70 -7.60 -5.69 14.93
N ASP A 71 -6.45 -5.13 15.28
CA ASP A 71 -6.31 -3.95 16.15
C ASP A 71 -6.87 -2.67 15.52
N TRP A 72 -6.90 -2.60 14.20
CA TRP A 72 -7.41 -1.48 13.42
C TRP A 72 -8.79 -1.73 12.79
N LYS A 73 -9.45 -2.81 13.19
CA LYS A 73 -10.82 -3.08 12.72
C LYS A 73 -11.72 -1.90 13.02
N ASP A 74 -12.42 -1.44 12.00
CA ASP A 74 -13.34 -0.27 12.04
C ASP A 74 -12.68 1.07 12.44
N LYS A 75 -11.34 1.16 12.36
CA LYS A 75 -10.56 2.35 12.75
C LYS A 75 -9.59 2.83 11.66
N THR A 76 -9.59 2.22 10.49
CA THR A 76 -8.63 2.53 9.42
C THR A 76 -8.85 3.89 8.76
N GLY A 77 -10.02 4.50 8.96
CA GLY A 77 -10.43 5.71 8.24
C GLY A 77 -11.13 5.42 6.92
N ALA A 78 -11.19 4.17 6.47
CA ALA A 78 -11.98 3.78 5.30
C ALA A 78 -13.36 3.26 5.71
N SER A 79 -14.39 3.55 4.91
CA SER A 79 -15.76 3.05 5.14
C SER A 79 -15.90 1.54 4.99
N ALA A 80 -14.96 0.90 4.30
CA ALA A 80 -14.85 -0.55 4.14
C ALA A 80 -13.40 -0.93 3.85
N PRO A 81 -12.92 -2.08 4.34
CA PRO A 81 -11.61 -2.60 3.96
C PRO A 81 -11.57 -2.95 2.47
N MET A 82 -10.37 -2.99 1.91
CA MET A 82 -10.15 -3.43 0.54
C MET A 82 -10.62 -4.89 0.37
N PRO A 83 -11.26 -5.24 -0.77
CA PRO A 83 -11.67 -6.62 -1.04
C PRO A 83 -10.51 -7.61 -1.02
N ALA A 84 -10.80 -8.87 -0.70
CA ALA A 84 -9.80 -9.93 -0.79
C ALA A 84 -9.40 -10.18 -2.25
N MET A 85 -8.14 -10.56 -2.47
CA MET A 85 -7.60 -10.91 -3.78
C MET A 85 -8.06 -12.33 -4.16
N ASP A 86 -9.23 -12.42 -4.79
CA ASP A 86 -9.82 -13.66 -5.33
C ASP A 86 -10.09 -13.55 -6.83
N GLU A 87 -10.80 -14.50 -7.40
CA GLU A 87 -11.15 -14.53 -8.84
C GLU A 87 -12.02 -13.34 -9.31
N ASN A 88 -12.67 -12.64 -8.39
CA ASN A 88 -13.51 -11.47 -8.66
C ASN A 88 -12.78 -10.15 -8.35
N TRP A 89 -11.51 -10.21 -7.95
CA TRP A 89 -10.73 -9.08 -7.47
C TRP A 89 -10.85 -7.83 -8.33
N GLU A 90 -10.63 -7.94 -9.63
CA GLU A 90 -10.60 -6.78 -10.53
C GLU A 90 -11.91 -5.97 -10.46
N LYS A 91 -13.04 -6.67 -10.52
CA LYS A 91 -14.37 -6.04 -10.42
C LYS A 91 -14.61 -5.49 -9.01
N ALA A 92 -14.37 -6.30 -7.99
CA ALA A 92 -14.59 -5.91 -6.60
C ALA A 92 -13.74 -4.71 -6.19
N ASN A 93 -12.46 -4.69 -6.59
CA ASN A 93 -11.55 -3.56 -6.33
C ASN A 93 -11.99 -2.30 -7.08
N SER A 94 -12.43 -2.42 -8.33
CA SER A 94 -12.95 -1.28 -9.10
C SER A 94 -14.21 -0.69 -8.46
N GLU A 95 -15.15 -1.52 -7.99
CA GLU A 95 -16.36 -1.07 -7.30
C GLU A 95 -16.02 -0.43 -5.95
N TRP A 96 -15.15 -1.05 -5.17
CA TRP A 96 -14.67 -0.53 -3.90
C TRP A 96 -13.97 0.82 -4.07
N SER A 97 -13.02 0.94 -4.98
CA SER A 97 -12.24 2.17 -5.20
C SER A 97 -13.10 3.37 -5.60
N LYS A 98 -14.23 3.12 -6.28
CA LYS A 98 -15.19 4.17 -6.67
C LYS A 98 -16.18 4.54 -5.55
N SER A 99 -16.34 3.70 -4.55
CA SER A 99 -17.37 3.87 -3.51
C SER A 99 -16.82 4.12 -2.11
N VAL A 100 -15.57 3.72 -1.84
CA VAL A 100 -14.98 3.86 -0.52
C VAL A 100 -14.87 5.33 -0.11
N GLN A 101 -15.32 5.61 1.12
CA GLN A 101 -15.12 6.91 1.75
C GLN A 101 -13.91 6.82 2.66
N VAL A 102 -13.02 7.80 2.58
CA VAL A 102 -11.74 7.80 3.30
C VAL A 102 -11.59 9.10 4.10
N ASP A 103 -11.47 8.94 5.41
CA ASP A 103 -10.94 9.98 6.30
C ASP A 103 -9.41 9.90 6.23
N LEU A 104 -8.77 10.85 5.54
CA LEU A 104 -7.32 10.84 5.34
C LEU A 104 -6.54 10.98 6.65
N ASN A 105 -7.07 11.65 7.66
CA ASN A 105 -6.34 11.80 8.92
C ASN A 105 -6.28 10.45 9.66
N GLN A 106 -7.39 9.75 9.74
CA GLN A 106 -7.42 8.39 10.31
C GLN A 106 -6.61 7.41 9.47
N MET A 107 -6.73 7.47 8.14
CA MET A 107 -5.99 6.60 7.23
C MET A 107 -4.48 6.79 7.35
N ARG A 108 -3.99 8.01 7.55
CA ARG A 108 -2.56 8.28 7.82
C ARG A 108 -2.09 7.68 9.14
N GLU A 109 -2.90 7.69 10.18
CA GLU A 109 -2.53 7.03 11.45
C GLU A 109 -2.49 5.49 11.27
N TYR A 110 -3.42 4.94 10.49
CA TYR A 110 -3.37 3.53 10.14
C TYR A 110 -2.13 3.21 9.28
N ALA A 111 -1.78 4.03 8.29
CA ALA A 111 -0.58 3.87 7.48
C ALA A 111 0.70 3.82 8.33
N LYS A 112 0.83 4.72 9.31
CA LYS A 112 1.97 4.68 10.26
C LYS A 112 2.06 3.37 11.01
N ALA A 113 0.92 2.81 11.43
CA ALA A 113 0.90 1.52 12.13
C ALA A 113 1.29 0.36 11.20
N VAL A 114 0.85 0.39 9.94
CA VAL A 114 1.23 -0.61 8.92
C VAL A 114 2.72 -0.53 8.64
N TYR A 115 3.26 0.66 8.34
CA TYR A 115 4.70 0.84 8.07
C TYR A 115 5.57 0.40 9.25
N ALA A 116 5.17 0.75 10.47
CA ALA A 116 5.87 0.29 11.67
C ALA A 116 5.84 -1.24 11.83
N ALA A 117 4.71 -1.90 11.52
CA ALA A 117 4.61 -3.35 11.54
C ALA A 117 5.46 -4.01 10.44
N THR A 118 5.53 -3.39 9.26
CA THR A 118 6.42 -3.80 8.16
C THR A 118 7.88 -3.70 8.60
N ASP A 119 8.30 -2.59 9.17
CA ASP A 119 9.68 -2.39 9.65
C ASP A 119 10.05 -3.46 10.70
N VAL A 120 9.16 -3.70 11.68
CA VAL A 120 9.37 -4.75 12.69
C VAL A 120 9.53 -6.12 12.03
N TYR A 121 8.72 -6.45 11.03
CA TYR A 121 8.86 -7.71 10.30
C TYR A 121 10.20 -7.80 9.57
N LEU A 122 10.58 -6.75 8.82
CA LEU A 122 11.85 -6.72 8.09
C LEU A 122 13.08 -6.84 9.01
N GLU A 123 12.99 -6.35 10.26
CA GLU A 123 14.06 -6.52 11.26
C GLU A 123 14.23 -7.98 11.71
N THR A 124 13.21 -8.83 11.55
CA THR A 124 13.31 -10.26 11.89
C THR A 124 13.97 -11.10 10.80
N LEU A 125 14.10 -10.58 9.59
CA LEU A 125 14.62 -11.33 8.44
C LEU A 125 16.14 -11.41 8.43
N THR A 126 16.65 -12.51 7.88
CA THR A 126 18.04 -12.71 7.50
C THR A 126 18.18 -12.73 5.96
N GLU A 127 19.42 -12.68 5.44
CA GLU A 127 19.66 -12.83 4.00
C GLU A 127 19.14 -14.20 3.47
N GLU A 128 19.23 -15.26 4.27
CA GLU A 128 18.71 -16.58 3.91
C GLU A 128 17.17 -16.61 3.80
N ASP A 129 16.48 -15.81 4.61
CA ASP A 129 15.02 -15.72 4.55
C ASP A 129 14.53 -15.13 3.24
N LEU A 130 15.33 -14.28 2.59
CA LEU A 130 15.01 -13.66 1.31
C LEU A 130 14.86 -14.66 0.16
N GLU A 131 15.56 -15.79 0.23
CA GLU A 131 15.55 -16.84 -0.79
C GLU A 131 14.40 -17.85 -0.61
N LYS A 132 13.68 -17.80 0.52
CA LYS A 132 12.55 -18.70 0.78
C LYS A 132 11.43 -18.47 -0.22
N GLU A 133 10.87 -19.57 -0.71
CA GLU A 133 9.74 -19.59 -1.63
C GLU A 133 8.41 -19.60 -0.86
N LEU A 134 7.45 -18.85 -1.37
CA LEU A 134 6.10 -18.70 -0.87
C LEU A 134 5.12 -19.10 -1.96
N GLY A 135 4.22 -20.01 -1.65
CA GLY A 135 3.13 -20.38 -2.56
C GLY A 135 2.02 -19.33 -2.52
N LEU A 136 1.91 -18.49 -3.55
CA LEU A 136 0.96 -17.39 -3.63
C LEU A 136 -0.26 -17.73 -4.53
N GLY A 137 -0.72 -18.97 -4.49
CA GLY A 137 -1.91 -19.42 -5.23
C GLY A 137 -1.79 -19.17 -6.74
N PRO A 138 -2.67 -18.35 -7.35
CA PRO A 138 -2.64 -18.10 -8.80
C PRO A 138 -1.36 -17.43 -9.31
N MET A 139 -0.61 -16.75 -8.45
CA MET A 139 0.67 -16.11 -8.79
C MET A 139 1.85 -17.09 -8.76
N GLY A 140 1.61 -18.36 -8.43
CA GLY A 140 2.65 -19.38 -8.35
C GLY A 140 3.56 -19.23 -7.13
N GLU A 141 4.77 -19.82 -7.23
CA GLU A 141 5.79 -19.68 -6.20
C GLU A 141 6.62 -18.41 -6.43
N GLN A 142 6.80 -17.63 -5.38
CA GLN A 142 7.58 -16.40 -5.40
C GLN A 142 8.55 -16.38 -4.21
N THR A 143 9.74 -15.84 -4.40
CA THR A 143 10.67 -15.67 -3.28
C THR A 143 10.27 -14.49 -2.38
N VAL A 144 10.64 -14.53 -1.11
CA VAL A 144 10.44 -13.42 -0.17
C VAL A 144 11.02 -12.11 -0.71
N VAL A 145 12.24 -12.16 -1.29
CA VAL A 145 12.85 -10.98 -1.92
C VAL A 145 11.99 -10.41 -3.04
N HIS A 146 11.40 -11.27 -3.88
CA HIS A 146 10.51 -10.82 -4.95
C HIS A 146 9.26 -10.14 -4.41
N VAL A 147 8.64 -10.71 -3.38
CA VAL A 147 7.46 -10.12 -2.75
C VAL A 147 7.79 -8.74 -2.15
N ILE A 148 8.89 -8.61 -1.40
CA ILE A 148 9.29 -7.33 -0.81
C ILE A 148 9.62 -6.32 -1.92
N TYR A 149 10.42 -6.69 -2.91
CA TYR A 149 10.84 -5.76 -3.96
C TYR A 149 9.68 -5.34 -4.86
N SER A 150 8.91 -6.30 -5.38
CA SER A 150 7.89 -6.01 -6.39
C SER A 150 6.57 -5.54 -5.79
N PHE A 151 6.14 -6.17 -4.67
CA PHE A 151 4.81 -5.93 -4.12
C PHE A 151 4.80 -4.90 -2.98
N LEU A 152 5.96 -4.55 -2.41
CA LEU A 152 6.07 -3.42 -1.49
C LEU A 152 6.78 -2.26 -2.17
N VAL A 153 8.08 -2.34 -2.44
CA VAL A 153 8.86 -1.21 -3.00
C VAL A 153 8.31 -0.77 -4.36
N GLY A 154 8.17 -1.70 -5.30
CA GLY A 154 7.71 -1.41 -6.66
C GLY A 154 6.28 -0.88 -6.69
N HIS A 155 5.38 -1.49 -5.93
CA HIS A 155 3.98 -1.09 -5.84
C HIS A 155 3.84 0.32 -5.22
N THR A 156 4.55 0.60 -4.12
CA THR A 156 4.53 1.93 -3.47
C THR A 156 5.02 3.02 -4.42
N ASN A 157 6.13 2.79 -5.15
CA ASN A 157 6.63 3.74 -6.13
C ASN A 157 5.66 3.95 -7.31
N SER A 158 5.01 2.88 -7.77
CA SER A 158 4.00 2.96 -8.84
C SER A 158 2.81 3.80 -8.41
N LEU A 159 2.30 3.58 -7.19
CA LEU A 159 1.19 4.35 -6.65
C LEU A 159 1.57 5.80 -6.29
N ALA A 160 2.82 6.08 -5.94
CA ALA A 160 3.30 7.45 -5.80
C ALA A 160 3.23 8.20 -7.13
N GLY A 161 3.59 7.54 -8.24
CA GLY A 161 3.45 8.08 -9.59
C GLY A 161 2.01 8.31 -10.00
N GLU A 162 1.13 7.35 -9.73
CA GLU A 162 -0.30 7.47 -9.97
C GLU A 162 -0.91 8.62 -9.16
N LEU A 163 -0.61 8.70 -7.87
CA LEU A 163 -1.08 9.77 -6.99
C LEU A 163 -0.62 11.15 -7.48
N SER A 164 0.64 11.27 -7.90
CA SER A 164 1.20 12.49 -8.49
C SER A 164 0.43 12.91 -9.76
N ALA A 165 0.14 11.96 -10.65
CA ALA A 165 -0.62 12.21 -11.88
C ALA A 165 -2.07 12.63 -11.56
N LEU A 166 -2.74 11.95 -10.64
CA LEU A 166 -4.11 12.27 -10.21
C LEU A 166 -4.20 13.66 -9.57
N LYS A 167 -3.22 14.06 -8.76
CA LYS A 167 -3.13 15.43 -8.24
C LYS A 167 -3.07 16.44 -9.39
N GLY A 168 -2.26 16.17 -10.42
CA GLY A 168 -2.18 17.01 -11.61
C GLY A 168 -3.52 17.15 -12.35
N VAL A 169 -4.30 16.08 -12.46
CA VAL A 169 -5.66 16.11 -13.03
C VAL A 169 -6.58 17.07 -12.25
N HIS A 170 -6.39 17.17 -10.94
CA HIS A 170 -7.16 18.07 -10.08
C HIS A 170 -6.57 19.49 -9.96
N GLY A 171 -5.50 19.79 -10.70
CA GLY A 171 -4.85 21.11 -10.67
C GLY A 171 -3.96 21.33 -9.45
N VAL A 172 -3.58 20.27 -8.75
CA VAL A 172 -2.64 20.29 -7.63
C VAL A 172 -1.26 19.87 -8.11
N LYS A 173 -0.18 20.45 -7.57
CA LYS A 173 1.19 20.01 -7.88
C LYS A 173 1.32 18.52 -7.58
N GLY A 174 1.93 17.77 -8.48
CA GLY A 174 2.17 16.33 -8.34
C GLY A 174 3.19 16.00 -7.25
N TYR A 175 4.40 15.56 -7.65
CA TYR A 175 5.50 15.34 -6.72
C TYR A 175 5.91 16.62 -5.97
N PRO A 176 6.41 16.51 -4.73
CA PRO A 176 6.79 17.67 -3.91
C PRO A 176 8.07 18.36 -4.38
N PHE A 177 8.91 17.69 -5.17
CA PHE A 177 10.20 18.18 -5.69
C PHE A 177 10.12 18.61 -7.16
#